data_4365936de58f521d649a5ff8f3b9d3c9
#
_entry.id   4365936de58f521d649a5ff8f3b9d3c9
#
_cell.length_a   1.000
_cell.length_b   1.000
_cell.length_c   1.000
_cell.angle_alpha   90.00
_cell.angle_beta   90.00
_cell.angle_gamma   90.00
#
_symmetry.space_group_name_H-M   'P 1'
#
loop_
_entity.id
_entity.type
_entity.pdbx_description
1 polymer ?
#
loop_
_entity_poly.entity_id
_entity_poly.type
_entity_poly.pdbx_seq_one_letter_code
_entity_poly.pdbx_strand_id
1 'polypeptide(L)'
;MVRAEGTDYGLGLQCSPTANKNIDPNGRAKVPLELEDMPLPLNTYKNKEPFTGKVRSVERIVGPKATGETCHIVIDHKGDFPYWEGQSWGVIPPGVREKDGKPHAVRLYSIASSRYGDDMSGNTGSLCVRRATFWCPELKADDPAKKGI
;
A
#
# COMPACT_ATOMS: atom_id res chain seq x y z
N MET A 1 -9.09 -5.82 5.38
CA MET A 1 -8.46 -4.82 6.25
C MET A 1 -7.05 -5.28 6.59
N VAL A 2 -6.07 -4.42 6.42
CA VAL A 2 -4.65 -4.78 6.51
C VAL A 2 -4.01 -4.03 7.66
N ARG A 3 -3.22 -4.74 8.47
CA ARG A 3 -2.31 -4.19 9.46
C ARG A 3 -0.91 -4.21 8.86
N ALA A 4 -0.23 -3.08 8.78
CA ALA A 4 1.15 -3.01 8.30
C ALA A 4 2.11 -3.19 9.48
N GLU A 5 2.98 -4.20 9.41
CA GLU A 5 4.14 -4.29 10.30
C GLU A 5 5.30 -3.53 9.65
N GLY A 6 5.85 -2.57 10.39
CA GLY A 6 6.97 -1.77 9.95
C GLY A 6 8.26 -2.57 9.93
N THR A 7 8.95 -2.57 8.82
CA THR A 7 10.37 -2.89 8.74
C THR A 7 11.16 -1.59 8.84
N ASP A 8 12.24 -1.63 9.60
CA ASP A 8 13.23 -0.57 9.74
C ASP A 8 13.77 -0.19 8.36
N TYR A 9 13.43 1.00 7.87
CA TYR A 9 13.88 1.48 6.57
C TYR A 9 15.29 2.05 6.71
N GLY A 10 16.29 1.14 6.71
CA GLY A 10 17.68 1.52 6.47
C GLY A 10 17.82 2.08 5.06
N LEU A 11 18.28 3.31 4.93
CA LEU A 11 18.65 3.96 3.69
C LEU A 11 19.71 3.12 2.96
N GLY A 12 19.34 2.47 1.85
CA GLY A 12 20.30 1.73 1.04
C GLY A 12 19.76 0.56 0.22
N LEU A 13 18.56 0.63 -0.34
CA LEU A 13 18.10 -0.36 -1.31
C LEU A 13 18.41 0.11 -2.74
N GLN A 14 19.53 -0.40 -3.28
CA GLN A 14 19.71 -0.50 -4.72
C GLN A 14 18.72 -1.55 -5.24
N CYS A 15 17.65 -1.08 -5.89
CA CYS A 15 16.72 -1.95 -6.59
C CYS A 15 17.39 -2.41 -7.89
N SER A 16 17.99 -3.59 -7.90
CA SER A 16 18.31 -4.28 -9.14
C SER A 16 17.00 -4.71 -9.79
N PRO A 17 16.75 -4.43 -11.08
CA PRO A 17 15.56 -4.89 -11.75
C PRO A 17 15.65 -6.41 -11.89
N THR A 18 15.03 -7.13 -10.97
CA THR A 18 14.77 -8.56 -11.15
C THR A 18 13.79 -8.67 -12.32
N ALA A 19 14.22 -9.28 -13.41
CA ALA A 19 13.39 -9.53 -14.56
C ALA A 19 12.11 -10.22 -14.10
N ASN A 20 10.98 -9.55 -14.30
CA ASN A 20 9.68 -10.06 -13.91
C ASN A 20 9.37 -11.30 -14.77
N LYS A 21 9.41 -12.49 -14.17
CA LYS A 21 9.20 -13.78 -14.85
C LYS A 21 7.76 -13.95 -15.39
N ASN A 22 6.87 -13.04 -15.01
CA ASN A 22 5.46 -13.07 -15.39
C ASN A 22 5.12 -12.14 -16.58
N ILE A 23 6.11 -11.75 -17.36
CA ILE A 23 5.90 -10.99 -18.59
C ILE A 23 6.14 -11.90 -19.79
N ASP A 24 5.23 -11.89 -20.77
CA ASP A 24 5.40 -12.60 -22.03
C ASP A 24 6.47 -11.91 -22.92
N PRO A 25 6.94 -12.56 -23.98
CA PRO A 25 7.94 -11.97 -24.90
C PRO A 25 7.48 -10.66 -25.57
N ASN A 26 6.18 -10.36 -25.57
CA ASN A 26 5.59 -9.13 -26.11
C ASN A 26 5.39 -8.04 -25.06
N GLY A 27 5.91 -8.23 -23.85
CA GLY A 27 5.78 -7.27 -22.76
C GLY A 27 4.41 -7.27 -22.06
N ARG A 28 3.56 -8.28 -22.31
CA ARG A 28 2.26 -8.41 -21.66
C ARG A 28 2.39 -9.23 -20.38
N ALA A 29 1.71 -8.77 -19.33
CA ALA A 29 1.64 -9.52 -18.09
C ALA A 29 0.93 -10.86 -18.31
N LYS A 30 1.56 -11.95 -17.88
CA LYS A 30 0.95 -13.28 -17.85
C LYS A 30 0.14 -13.40 -16.58
N VAL A 31 -1.17 -13.48 -16.70
CA VAL A 31 -2.04 -13.82 -15.58
C VAL A 31 -1.98 -15.33 -15.41
N PRO A 32 -1.71 -15.84 -14.21
CA PRO A 32 -1.86 -17.28 -13.95
C PRO A 32 -3.33 -17.68 -14.20
N LEU A 33 -3.56 -18.61 -15.12
CA LEU A 33 -4.91 -19.08 -15.49
C LEU A 33 -5.74 -19.53 -14.28
N GLU A 34 -5.07 -20.02 -13.25
CA GLU A 34 -5.68 -20.47 -11.99
C GLU A 34 -6.35 -19.34 -11.18
N LEU A 35 -5.99 -18.08 -11.45
CA LEU A 35 -6.55 -16.92 -10.76
C LEU A 35 -7.74 -16.28 -11.51
N GLU A 36 -7.93 -16.58 -12.80
CA GLU A 36 -9.00 -15.97 -13.60
C GLU A 36 -10.40 -16.45 -13.21
N ASP A 37 -10.54 -17.71 -12.81
CA ASP A 37 -11.84 -18.35 -12.55
C ASP A 37 -12.20 -18.48 -11.06
N MET A 38 -11.35 -17.98 -10.14
CA MET A 38 -11.62 -18.09 -8.71
C MET A 38 -12.68 -17.08 -8.27
N PRO A 39 -13.82 -17.53 -7.70
CA PRO A 39 -14.77 -16.64 -7.05
C PRO A 39 -14.09 -15.99 -5.83
N LEU A 40 -13.84 -14.69 -5.90
CA LEU A 40 -13.22 -13.97 -4.80
C LEU A 40 -14.26 -13.64 -3.73
N PRO A 41 -14.03 -14.04 -2.47
CA PRO A 41 -14.91 -13.67 -1.37
C PRO A 41 -14.85 -12.17 -1.12
N LEU A 42 -16.01 -11.56 -0.88
CA LEU A 42 -16.12 -10.13 -0.58
C LEU A 42 -15.97 -9.90 0.93
N ASN A 43 -15.24 -8.83 1.29
CA ASN A 43 -15.12 -8.38 2.69
C ASN A 43 -14.65 -9.47 3.67
N THR A 44 -13.66 -10.24 3.29
CA THR A 44 -13.12 -11.36 4.04
C THR A 44 -12.62 -10.94 5.43
N TYR A 45 -11.93 -9.80 5.52
CA TYR A 45 -11.35 -9.32 6.78
C TYR A 45 -12.05 -8.06 7.28
N LYS A 46 -12.26 -7.98 8.60
CA LYS A 46 -12.97 -6.91 9.28
C LYS A 46 -12.09 -6.23 10.34
N ASN A 47 -12.56 -5.10 10.89
CA ASN A 47 -11.84 -4.33 11.91
C ASN A 47 -11.45 -5.14 13.14
N LYS A 48 -12.29 -6.10 13.53
CA LYS A 48 -12.05 -6.93 14.73
C LYS A 48 -10.97 -7.99 14.50
N GLU A 49 -10.85 -8.45 13.26
CA GLU A 49 -9.89 -9.47 12.84
C GLU A 49 -9.22 -9.01 11.55
N PRO A 50 -8.32 -8.01 11.64
CA PRO A 50 -7.60 -7.51 10.47
C PRO A 50 -6.55 -8.51 10.01
N PHE A 51 -6.35 -8.57 8.70
CA PHE A 51 -5.21 -9.28 8.13
C PHE A 51 -3.93 -8.51 8.40
N THR A 52 -2.84 -9.19 8.70
CA THR A 52 -1.53 -8.58 8.85
C THR A 52 -0.71 -8.80 7.57
N GLY A 53 -0.58 -7.75 6.76
CA GLY A 53 0.26 -7.74 5.57
C GLY A 53 1.62 -7.13 5.83
N LYS A 54 2.63 -7.55 5.07
CA LYS A 54 3.98 -7.01 5.16
C LYS A 54 4.20 -5.95 4.08
N VAL A 55 4.65 -4.75 4.47
CA VAL A 55 5.07 -3.74 3.49
C VAL A 55 6.34 -4.22 2.79
N ARG A 56 6.28 -4.39 1.47
CA ARG A 56 7.38 -4.85 0.63
C ARG A 56 8.23 -3.71 0.11
N SER A 57 7.57 -2.62 -0.30
CA SER A 57 8.26 -1.41 -0.76
C SER A 57 7.40 -0.17 -0.53
N VAL A 58 8.08 0.97 -0.41
CA VAL A 58 7.49 2.30 -0.41
C VAL A 58 8.33 3.15 -1.36
N GLU A 59 7.75 3.60 -2.46
CA GLU A 59 8.45 4.35 -3.48
C GLU A 59 7.74 5.67 -3.75
N ARG A 60 8.49 6.78 -3.74
CA ARG A 60 7.96 8.08 -4.13
C ARG A 60 7.79 8.11 -5.64
N ILE A 61 6.55 8.36 -6.10
CA ILE A 61 6.19 8.36 -7.52
C ILE A 61 6.01 9.75 -8.13
N VAL A 62 6.26 10.79 -7.35
CA VAL A 62 6.17 12.19 -7.82
C VAL A 62 7.55 12.84 -7.86
N GLY A 63 7.75 13.70 -8.84
CA GLY A 63 9.01 14.39 -9.03
C GLY A 63 9.32 15.43 -7.93
N PRO A 64 10.55 15.98 -7.91
CA PRO A 64 11.00 16.90 -6.86
C PRO A 64 10.25 18.24 -6.84
N LYS A 65 9.62 18.62 -7.93
CA LYS A 65 8.82 19.85 -8.04
C LYS A 65 7.35 19.67 -7.65
N ALA A 66 6.92 18.47 -7.27
CA ALA A 66 5.55 18.21 -6.88
C ALA A 66 5.23 18.88 -5.53
N THR A 67 4.02 19.44 -5.42
CA THR A 67 3.51 20.07 -4.20
C THR A 67 3.07 19.04 -3.15
N GLY A 68 3.92 18.11 -2.81
CA GLY A 68 3.62 17.04 -1.86
C GLY A 68 4.35 15.76 -2.21
N GLU A 69 4.16 14.77 -1.38
CA GLU A 69 4.75 13.45 -1.54
C GLU A 69 3.64 12.44 -1.77
N THR A 70 3.71 11.72 -2.88
CA THR A 70 2.85 10.58 -3.14
C THR A 70 3.73 9.35 -3.28
N CYS A 71 3.40 8.32 -2.51
CA CYS A 71 4.15 7.07 -2.50
C CYS A 71 3.30 5.94 -3.05
N HIS A 72 3.93 5.09 -3.83
CA HIS A 72 3.44 3.77 -4.18
C HIS A 72 3.90 2.79 -3.10
N ILE A 73 2.95 2.10 -2.49
CA ILE A 73 3.18 1.21 -1.36
C ILE A 73 2.74 -0.18 -1.76
N VAL A 74 3.67 -1.12 -1.82
CA VAL A 74 3.38 -2.52 -2.11
C VAL A 74 3.30 -3.32 -0.82
N ILE A 75 2.22 -4.07 -0.67
CA ILE A 75 1.93 -4.90 0.49
C ILE A 75 1.88 -6.36 0.05
N ASP A 76 2.69 -7.18 0.68
CA ASP A 76 2.71 -8.64 0.50
C ASP A 76 1.65 -9.25 1.41
N HIS A 77 0.71 -9.97 0.82
CA HIS A 77 -0.35 -10.70 1.51
C HIS A 77 -0.32 -12.21 1.22
N LYS A 78 0.69 -12.69 0.50
CA LYS A 78 0.92 -14.12 0.21
C LYS A 78 -0.27 -14.85 -0.45
N GLY A 79 -1.16 -14.11 -1.13
CA GLY A 79 -2.38 -14.67 -1.69
C GLY A 79 -3.56 -14.79 -0.72
N ASP A 80 -3.35 -14.55 0.58
CA ASP A 80 -4.39 -14.76 1.60
C ASP A 80 -5.39 -13.59 1.72
N PHE A 81 -5.20 -12.52 0.95
CA PHE A 81 -6.08 -11.34 0.99
C PHE A 81 -6.69 -11.05 -0.39
N PRO A 82 -7.69 -11.83 -0.80
CA PRO A 82 -8.34 -11.65 -2.09
C PRO A 82 -9.12 -10.32 -2.14
N TYR A 83 -9.10 -9.67 -3.29
CA TYR A 83 -9.82 -8.42 -3.55
C TYR A 83 -10.14 -8.27 -5.04
N TRP A 84 -11.15 -7.43 -5.33
CA TRP A 84 -11.49 -7.04 -6.69
C TRP A 84 -10.93 -5.64 -7.00
N GLU A 85 -10.63 -5.42 -8.25
CA GLU A 85 -10.29 -4.09 -8.76
C GLU A 85 -11.40 -3.08 -8.42
N GLY A 86 -11.01 -1.87 -8.02
CA GLY A 86 -11.93 -0.84 -7.58
C GLY A 86 -12.38 -0.92 -6.11
N GLN A 87 -11.98 -1.96 -5.37
CA GLN A 87 -12.17 -2.00 -3.92
C GLN A 87 -11.18 -1.10 -3.18
N SER A 88 -11.47 -0.88 -1.90
CA SER A 88 -10.58 -0.15 -1.00
C SER A 88 -10.14 -1.04 0.15
N TRP A 89 -8.90 -0.86 0.55
CA TRP A 89 -8.39 -1.44 1.79
C TRP A 89 -8.56 -0.49 2.95
N GLY A 90 -9.07 -1.01 4.07
CA GLY A 90 -8.99 -0.34 5.36
C GLY A 90 -7.67 -0.66 6.02
N VAL A 91 -6.78 0.32 6.11
CA VAL A 91 -5.47 0.18 6.75
C VAL A 91 -5.53 0.65 8.19
N ILE A 92 -5.05 -0.19 9.10
CA ILE A 92 -4.87 0.16 10.51
C ILE A 92 -3.38 0.39 10.74
N PRO A 93 -2.94 1.63 11.01
CA PRO A 93 -1.53 1.89 11.35
C PRO A 93 -1.13 1.14 12.63
N PRO A 94 0.14 0.71 12.75
CA PRO A 94 0.63 0.06 13.96
C PRO A 94 0.66 1.03 15.15
N GLY A 95 0.67 0.47 16.36
CA GLY A 95 0.76 1.26 17.59
C GLY A 95 -0.56 1.86 18.04
N VAL A 96 -0.46 2.87 18.89
CA VAL A 96 -1.59 3.56 19.53
C VAL A 96 -1.45 5.07 19.34
N ARG A 97 -2.58 5.74 19.40
CA ARG A 97 -2.61 7.21 19.34
C ARG A 97 -2.04 7.81 20.62
N GLU A 98 -1.13 8.78 20.50
CA GLU A 98 -0.51 9.45 21.64
C GLU A 98 -1.54 10.17 22.54
N LYS A 99 -2.63 10.67 21.92
CA LYS A 99 -3.66 11.45 22.61
C LYS A 99 -4.43 10.67 23.69
N ASP A 100 -4.73 9.40 23.44
CA ASP A 100 -5.68 8.63 24.26
C ASP A 100 -5.31 7.16 24.45
N GLY A 101 -4.14 6.75 23.97
CA GLY A 101 -3.64 5.38 24.10
C GLY A 101 -4.45 4.32 23.34
N LYS A 102 -5.43 4.72 22.52
CA LYS A 102 -6.27 3.81 21.75
C LYS A 102 -5.63 3.44 20.41
N PRO A 103 -5.98 2.29 19.83
CA PRO A 103 -5.54 1.95 18.47
C PRO A 103 -5.86 3.05 17.47
N HIS A 104 -5.03 3.19 16.45
CA HIS A 104 -5.29 4.12 15.36
C HIS A 104 -6.59 3.77 14.64
N ALA A 105 -7.30 4.81 14.19
CA ALA A 105 -8.49 4.63 13.36
C ALA A 105 -8.12 4.03 12.01
N VAL A 106 -9.04 3.26 11.46
CA VAL A 106 -8.94 2.73 10.10
C VAL A 106 -8.93 3.87 9.10
N ARG A 107 -8.05 3.77 8.10
CA ARG A 107 -7.99 4.68 6.96
C ARG A 107 -8.26 3.91 5.69
N LEU A 108 -9.19 4.39 4.88
CA LEU A 108 -9.56 3.76 3.62
C LEU A 108 -8.68 4.29 2.49
N TYR A 109 -8.15 3.38 1.69
CA TYR A 109 -7.38 3.69 0.48
C TYR A 109 -7.87 2.83 -0.67
N SER A 110 -8.10 3.44 -1.82
CA SER A 110 -8.38 2.69 -3.05
C SER A 110 -7.18 1.84 -3.42
N ILE A 111 -7.42 0.60 -3.81
CA ILE A 111 -6.38 -0.32 -4.26
C ILE A 111 -5.90 0.15 -5.63
N ALA A 112 -4.59 0.25 -5.83
CA ALA A 112 -3.98 0.75 -7.06
C ALA A 112 -3.61 -0.37 -8.04
N SER A 113 -3.33 -1.58 -7.54
CA SER A 113 -3.02 -2.74 -8.37
C SER A 113 -4.26 -3.51 -8.80
N SER A 114 -4.08 -4.35 -9.83
CA SER A 114 -5.02 -5.44 -10.06
C SER A 114 -4.97 -6.48 -8.93
N ARG A 115 -5.94 -7.39 -8.88
CA ARG A 115 -5.96 -8.52 -7.93
C ARG A 115 -4.76 -9.47 -8.07
N TYR A 116 -4.04 -9.35 -9.17
CA TYR A 116 -2.82 -10.15 -9.42
C TYR A 116 -1.56 -9.48 -8.84
N GLY A 117 -1.69 -8.28 -8.28
CA GLY A 117 -0.57 -7.48 -7.80
C GLY A 117 0.23 -6.82 -8.92
N ASP A 118 1.21 -5.99 -8.57
CA ASP A 118 2.07 -5.31 -9.54
C ASP A 118 3.06 -6.26 -10.22
N ASP A 119 3.38 -7.37 -9.58
CA ASP A 119 4.26 -8.43 -10.07
C ASP A 119 3.52 -9.61 -10.72
N MET A 120 2.20 -9.51 -10.83
CA MET A 120 1.32 -10.55 -11.39
C MET A 120 1.42 -11.90 -10.68
N SER A 121 1.87 -11.92 -9.44
CA SER A 121 2.00 -13.16 -8.64
C SER A 121 0.72 -13.53 -7.92
N GLY A 122 -0.23 -12.61 -7.77
CA GLY A 122 -1.40 -12.76 -6.91
C GLY A 122 -1.08 -12.68 -5.40
N ASN A 123 0.18 -12.37 -5.04
CA ASN A 123 0.63 -12.35 -3.65
C ASN A 123 0.73 -10.95 -3.07
N THR A 124 0.65 -9.92 -3.91
CA THR A 124 0.81 -8.53 -3.53
C THR A 124 -0.36 -7.69 -3.97
N GLY A 125 -0.53 -6.56 -3.29
CA GLY A 125 -1.40 -5.49 -3.75
C GLY A 125 -0.77 -4.15 -3.40
N SER A 126 -1.19 -3.08 -4.08
CA SER A 126 -0.57 -1.78 -3.88
C SER A 126 -1.56 -0.65 -3.65
N LEU A 127 -1.06 0.39 -3.02
CA LEU A 127 -1.76 1.63 -2.73
C LEU A 127 -0.93 2.81 -3.22
N CYS A 128 -1.59 3.84 -3.77
CA CYS A 128 -0.99 5.15 -4.01
C CYS A 128 -1.46 6.12 -2.93
N VAL A 129 -0.54 6.50 -2.04
CA VAL A 129 -0.88 7.30 -0.87
C VAL A 129 -0.16 8.64 -0.90
N ARG A 130 -0.93 9.72 -0.86
CA ARG A 130 -0.36 11.06 -0.65
C ARG A 130 -0.12 11.27 0.84
N ARG A 131 1.09 11.66 1.17
CA ARG A 131 1.42 12.06 2.54
C ARG A 131 0.64 13.33 2.90
N ALA A 132 -0.09 13.29 4.00
CA ALA A 132 -0.75 14.47 4.51
C ALA A 132 0.28 15.39 5.17
N THR A 133 0.23 16.67 4.80
CA THR A 133 1.02 17.75 5.38
C THR A 133 0.08 18.81 5.93
N PHE A 134 0.54 19.56 6.92
CA PHE A 134 -0.20 20.69 7.45
C PHE A 134 0.37 21.98 6.89
N TRP A 135 -0.42 22.66 6.08
CA TRP A 135 -0.07 24.00 5.62
C TRP A 135 -0.20 25.01 6.76
N CYS A 136 0.88 25.67 7.10
CA CYS A 136 0.89 26.74 8.09
C CYS A 136 0.75 28.10 7.39
N PRO A 137 -0.33 28.85 7.59
CA PRO A 137 -0.52 30.17 6.98
C PRO A 137 0.56 31.19 7.38
N GLU A 138 1.06 31.08 8.60
CA GLU A 138 2.10 31.97 9.16
C GLU A 138 3.46 31.76 8.50
N LEU A 139 3.82 30.49 8.28
CA LEU A 139 5.05 30.10 7.59
C LEU A 139 4.95 30.18 6.07
N LYS A 140 3.73 30.30 5.52
CA LYS A 140 3.44 30.17 4.07
C LYS A 140 4.06 28.91 3.44
N ALA A 141 4.15 27.86 4.23
CA ALA A 141 4.76 26.58 3.87
C ALA A 141 4.14 25.43 4.70
N ASP A 142 4.44 24.21 4.31
CA ASP A 142 4.10 23.04 5.14
C ASP A 142 4.88 23.09 6.46
N ASP A 143 4.19 22.92 7.59
CA ASP A 143 4.78 22.91 8.92
C ASP A 143 5.43 21.52 9.17
N PRO A 144 6.75 21.42 9.25
CA PRO A 144 7.43 20.15 9.47
C PRO A 144 7.21 19.58 10.89
N ALA A 145 6.82 20.41 11.85
CA ALA A 145 6.54 19.99 13.22
C ALA A 145 5.14 19.37 13.37
N LYS A 146 4.21 19.70 12.46
CA LYS A 146 2.87 19.15 12.46
C LYS A 146 2.77 18.04 11.43
N LYS A 147 2.71 16.82 11.93
CA LYS A 147 2.42 15.66 11.08
C LYS A 147 0.97 15.75 10.60
N GLY A 148 0.75 15.50 9.30
CA GLY A 148 -0.60 15.38 8.77
C GLY A 148 -1.37 14.28 9.49
N ILE A 149 -2.65 14.51 9.67
CA ILE A 149 -3.58 13.62 10.39
C ILE A 149 -3.94 12.44 9.48
#